data_ca7f3de2941bb6d3ed1c97c505665116
#
_entry.id   ca7f3de2941bb6d3ed1c97c505665116
#
_cell.length_a   1.000
_cell.length_b   1.000
_cell.length_c   1.000
_cell.angle_alpha   90.00
_cell.angle_beta   90.00
_cell.angle_gamma   90.00
#
_symmetry.space_group_name_H-M   'P 1'
#
loop_
_entity.id
_entity.type
_entity.pdbx_description
1 polymer ?
#
loop_
_entity_poly.entity_id
_entity_poly.type
_entity_poly.pdbx_seq_one_letter_code
_entity_poly.pdbx_strand_id
1 'polypeptide(L)'
;GYVVDGVEIPRGFVYVGGTKDSGLVISDNASDKDKYKNREVVGTDLVGNQFVWVPCTTNSSIDAIQFARTEWDVEDDSNTKASKDELTLTDSGVTYTDADTSNGITADVSKEIVAQIKAEKASVTEHGGFYIGRYEVGKIGDTAVIKANQTPYSEVTWSTAYNLAKKMKAGSTTTSYLCSSYAWDTAINFIEKNSTAKKYATTVEGFNGNWYTQEVVDGQNSVIKEANTEKMLNTGLTTAYCNIFDMGGNELEYTTEINPGILESIIARGGTYHKDFNDLPAGQRLDTTPDLSAQMFGIRTTLFLN
;
A
#
# COMPACT_ATOMS: atom_id res chain seq x y z
N GLY A 1 -1.93 13.16 -20.70
CA GLY A 1 -1.04 12.04 -20.42
C GLY A 1 -0.30 11.56 -21.65
N TYR A 2 0.60 10.66 -21.49
CA TYR A 2 1.38 10.00 -22.55
C TYR A 2 1.65 8.55 -22.13
N VAL A 3 2.21 7.74 -23.02
CA VAL A 3 2.42 6.31 -22.79
C VAL A 3 3.90 5.99 -22.77
N VAL A 4 4.33 5.20 -21.78
CA VAL A 4 5.68 4.66 -21.67
C VAL A 4 5.58 3.17 -21.36
N ASP A 5 6.26 2.33 -22.14
CA ASP A 5 6.25 0.86 -21.97
C ASP A 5 4.82 0.28 -21.89
N GLY A 6 3.91 0.83 -22.68
CA GLY A 6 2.50 0.44 -22.68
C GLY A 6 1.68 0.92 -21.48
N VAL A 7 2.28 1.70 -20.59
CA VAL A 7 1.63 2.23 -19.38
C VAL A 7 1.25 3.70 -19.59
N GLU A 8 0.02 4.05 -19.26
CA GLU A 8 -0.45 5.43 -19.31
C GLU A 8 0.13 6.24 -18.14
N ILE A 9 0.83 7.33 -18.48
CA ILE A 9 1.32 8.31 -17.51
C ILE A 9 0.26 9.41 -17.43
N PRO A 10 -0.46 9.53 -16.32
CA PRO A 10 -1.59 10.46 -16.25
C PRO A 10 -1.15 11.91 -16.26
N ARG A 11 -2.06 12.77 -16.66
CA ARG A 11 -1.83 14.23 -16.66
C ARG A 11 -1.47 14.71 -15.25
N GLY A 12 -0.45 15.54 -15.15
CA GLY A 12 0.08 16.04 -13.87
C GLY A 12 1.21 15.20 -13.30
N PHE A 13 1.57 14.11 -14.00
CA PHE A 13 2.71 13.26 -13.65
C PHE A 13 3.72 13.19 -14.79
N VAL A 14 4.94 12.82 -14.44
CA VAL A 14 6.01 12.52 -15.39
C VAL A 14 6.57 11.12 -15.12
N TYR A 15 6.97 10.43 -16.16
CA TYR A 15 7.74 9.19 -16.06
C TYR A 15 9.13 9.48 -15.50
N VAL A 16 9.57 8.66 -14.56
CA VAL A 16 10.89 8.79 -13.92
C VAL A 16 11.85 7.72 -14.38
N GLY A 17 11.45 6.46 -14.35
CA GLY A 17 12.25 5.29 -14.64
C GLY A 17 11.51 4.01 -14.28
N GLY A 18 12.21 2.88 -14.36
CA GLY A 18 11.61 1.57 -14.22
C GLY A 18 10.85 1.14 -15.47
N THR A 19 10.48 -0.13 -15.52
CA THR A 19 9.68 -0.73 -16.60
C THR A 19 8.34 -1.21 -16.05
N LYS A 20 7.43 -1.56 -16.94
CA LYS A 20 6.13 -2.15 -16.58
C LYS A 20 6.27 -3.32 -15.60
N ASP A 21 7.27 -4.19 -15.81
CA ASP A 21 7.46 -5.40 -15.02
C ASP A 21 8.45 -5.24 -13.86
N SER A 22 9.31 -4.23 -13.88
CA SER A 22 10.27 -3.96 -12.80
C SER A 22 9.79 -2.93 -11.78
N GLY A 23 8.68 -2.27 -12.03
CA GLY A 23 8.15 -1.17 -11.23
C GLY A 23 8.39 0.19 -11.88
N LEU A 24 7.51 0.57 -12.80
CA LEU A 24 7.53 1.86 -13.46
C LEU A 24 7.12 2.96 -12.48
N VAL A 25 7.97 3.96 -12.31
CA VAL A 25 7.79 5.06 -11.35
C VAL A 25 7.37 6.33 -12.05
N ILE A 26 6.37 6.99 -11.48
CA ILE A 26 5.94 8.33 -11.86
C ILE A 26 6.10 9.31 -10.69
N SER A 27 6.24 10.59 -11.01
CA SER A 27 6.35 11.69 -10.05
C SER A 27 5.42 12.84 -10.46
N ASP A 28 4.91 13.57 -9.48
CA ASP A 28 4.11 14.78 -9.70
C ASP A 28 4.95 16.05 -9.83
N ASN A 29 6.28 15.93 -9.91
CA ASN A 29 7.18 17.05 -10.14
C ASN A 29 7.89 16.90 -11.48
N ALA A 30 7.76 17.91 -12.32
CA ALA A 30 8.32 17.89 -13.68
C ALA A 30 9.86 17.77 -13.70
N SER A 31 10.55 18.20 -12.66
CA SER A 31 12.01 18.10 -12.57
C SER A 31 12.51 16.65 -12.45
N ASP A 32 11.64 15.73 -12.07
CA ASP A 32 11.99 14.30 -11.95
C ASP A 32 11.91 13.54 -13.29
N LYS A 33 11.40 14.21 -14.34
CA LYS A 33 11.16 13.56 -15.64
C LYS A 33 12.43 12.89 -16.18
N ASP A 34 12.28 11.61 -16.54
CA ASP A 34 13.32 10.80 -17.20
C ASP A 34 14.61 10.64 -16.39
N LYS A 35 14.64 11.00 -15.10
CA LYS A 35 15.87 10.99 -14.29
C LYS A 35 16.53 9.61 -14.23
N TYR A 36 15.73 8.55 -14.25
CA TYR A 36 16.18 7.16 -14.24
C TYR A 36 15.71 6.39 -15.47
N LYS A 37 15.49 7.08 -16.59
CA LYS A 37 15.10 6.47 -17.86
C LYS A 37 16.07 5.36 -18.26
N ASN A 38 15.53 4.25 -18.75
CA ASN A 38 16.28 3.05 -19.16
C ASN A 38 16.94 2.30 -17.99
N ARG A 39 16.52 2.54 -16.75
CA ARG A 39 16.98 1.78 -15.58
C ARG A 39 15.79 1.07 -14.94
N GLU A 40 16.01 -0.16 -14.51
CA GLU A 40 15.00 -0.93 -13.76
C GLU A 40 14.89 -0.44 -12.31
N VAL A 41 16.04 -0.08 -11.71
CA VAL A 41 16.09 0.43 -10.34
C VAL A 41 16.09 1.96 -10.36
N VAL A 42 15.10 2.54 -9.70
CA VAL A 42 14.92 3.99 -9.58
C VAL A 42 15.48 4.46 -8.25
N GLY A 43 16.32 5.51 -8.30
CA GLY A 43 16.90 6.12 -7.10
C GLY A 43 15.85 6.81 -6.22
N THR A 44 16.29 7.26 -5.04
CA THR A 44 15.42 7.88 -4.02
C THR A 44 15.55 9.41 -3.97
N ASP A 45 16.42 10.00 -4.79
CA ASP A 45 16.71 11.43 -4.85
C ASP A 45 15.72 12.20 -5.75
N LEU A 46 14.43 11.96 -5.59
CA LEU A 46 13.35 12.58 -6.35
C LEU A 46 12.61 13.63 -5.51
N VAL A 47 12.06 14.63 -6.19
CA VAL A 47 11.45 15.80 -5.56
C VAL A 47 9.96 15.65 -5.35
N GLY A 48 9.26 15.00 -6.26
CA GLY A 48 7.80 14.88 -6.26
C GLY A 48 7.27 13.74 -5.42
N ASN A 49 5.95 13.69 -5.32
CA ASN A 49 5.24 12.53 -4.81
C ASN A 49 5.28 11.40 -5.85
N GLN A 50 5.56 10.19 -5.40
CA GLN A 50 5.93 9.09 -6.29
C GLN A 50 4.97 7.91 -6.15
N PHE A 51 4.63 7.34 -7.30
CA PHE A 51 3.78 6.15 -7.40
C PHE A 51 4.43 5.14 -8.33
N VAL A 52 4.08 3.87 -8.15
CA VAL A 52 4.60 2.76 -8.94
C VAL A 52 3.44 2.03 -9.61
N TRP A 53 3.56 1.76 -10.91
CA TRP A 53 2.58 0.99 -11.66
C TRP A 53 2.61 -0.48 -11.27
N VAL A 54 1.43 -1.04 -11.04
CA VAL A 54 1.21 -2.46 -10.79
C VAL A 54 0.32 -3.01 -11.91
N PRO A 55 0.89 -3.74 -12.88
CA PRO A 55 0.11 -4.35 -13.95
C PRO A 55 -0.73 -5.50 -13.42
N CYS A 56 -1.99 -5.54 -13.77
CA CYS A 56 -2.92 -6.60 -13.38
C CYS A 56 -4.15 -6.59 -14.27
N THR A 57 -4.97 -7.64 -14.15
CA THR A 57 -6.19 -7.79 -14.94
C THR A 57 -7.36 -8.22 -14.05
N THR A 58 -8.57 -7.95 -14.49
CA THR A 58 -9.80 -8.51 -13.94
C THR A 58 -10.32 -9.69 -14.77
N ASN A 59 -9.67 -10.01 -15.89
CA ASN A 59 -10.02 -11.15 -16.75
C ASN A 59 -9.34 -12.42 -16.27
N SER A 60 -10.09 -13.33 -15.65
CA SER A 60 -9.58 -14.59 -15.10
C SER A 60 -9.09 -15.59 -16.15
N SER A 61 -9.41 -15.40 -17.42
CA SER A 61 -8.92 -16.25 -18.52
C SER A 61 -7.53 -15.88 -19.00
N ILE A 62 -6.98 -14.74 -18.57
CA ILE A 62 -5.65 -14.29 -18.93
C ILE A 62 -4.67 -14.76 -17.85
N ASP A 63 -3.57 -15.39 -18.28
CA ASP A 63 -2.48 -15.76 -17.39
C ASP A 63 -1.65 -14.51 -17.02
N ALA A 64 -2.16 -13.75 -16.07
CA ALA A 64 -1.57 -12.55 -15.54
C ALA A 64 -1.97 -12.37 -14.08
N ILE A 65 -1.34 -11.41 -13.41
CA ILE A 65 -1.70 -11.05 -12.04
C ILE A 65 -3.14 -10.58 -12.02
N GLN A 66 -3.96 -11.23 -11.17
CA GLN A 66 -5.36 -10.85 -10.99
C GLN A 66 -5.48 -9.72 -9.97
N PHE A 67 -6.34 -8.76 -10.24
CA PHE A 67 -6.73 -7.75 -9.26
C PHE A 67 -7.73 -8.38 -8.29
N ALA A 68 -7.20 -8.90 -7.19
CA ALA A 68 -7.96 -9.69 -6.23
C ALA A 68 -7.29 -9.68 -4.86
N ARG A 69 -8.08 -9.99 -3.83
CA ARG A 69 -7.54 -10.35 -2.52
C ARG A 69 -6.92 -11.74 -2.59
N THR A 70 -5.86 -11.94 -1.83
CA THR A 70 -5.20 -13.22 -1.67
C THR A 70 -5.20 -13.60 -0.20
N GLU A 71 -5.58 -14.83 0.11
CA GLU A 71 -5.36 -15.42 1.43
C GLU A 71 -3.98 -16.05 1.45
N TRP A 72 -3.06 -15.41 2.21
CA TRP A 72 -1.70 -15.88 2.34
C TRP A 72 -1.60 -16.92 3.46
N ASP A 73 -0.78 -17.95 3.26
CA ASP A 73 -0.50 -18.96 4.27
C ASP A 73 0.57 -18.43 5.23
N VAL A 74 0.13 -17.63 6.20
CA VAL A 74 0.99 -17.07 7.24
C VAL A 74 0.78 -17.88 8.51
N GLU A 75 1.86 -18.42 9.06
CA GLU A 75 1.84 -19.17 10.33
C GLU A 75 1.71 -18.21 11.52
N ASP A 76 0.50 -17.79 11.81
CA ASP A 76 0.20 -17.03 13.02
C ASP A 76 -1.26 -17.25 13.42
N ASP A 77 -1.45 -17.72 14.63
CA ASP A 77 -2.77 -18.00 15.20
C ASP A 77 -3.63 -16.75 15.39
N SER A 78 -3.01 -15.56 15.40
CA SER A 78 -3.71 -14.28 15.47
C SER A 78 -4.13 -13.76 14.10
N ASN A 79 -3.79 -14.48 13.03
CA ASN A 79 -4.04 -14.05 11.67
C ASN A 79 -5.51 -14.20 11.29
N THR A 80 -6.18 -13.08 11.14
CA THR A 80 -7.50 -13.05 10.56
C THR A 80 -7.39 -13.19 9.05
N LYS A 81 -7.53 -14.41 8.57
CA LYS A 81 -7.59 -14.69 7.14
C LYS A 81 -8.94 -14.24 6.61
N ALA A 82 -8.94 -13.18 5.81
CA ALA A 82 -10.11 -12.89 5.00
C ALA A 82 -10.23 -13.96 3.92
N SER A 83 -11.42 -14.52 3.75
CA SER A 83 -11.73 -15.44 2.66
C SER A 83 -11.38 -14.81 1.31
N LYS A 84 -10.92 -15.61 0.34
CA LYS A 84 -10.70 -15.16 -1.05
C LYS A 84 -11.97 -14.70 -1.74
N ASP A 85 -13.10 -15.21 -1.27
CA ASP A 85 -14.38 -14.72 -1.72
C ASP A 85 -14.43 -13.25 -1.43
N GLU A 86 -14.89 -12.48 -2.39
CA GLU A 86 -15.25 -11.10 -2.16
C GLU A 86 -16.18 -11.11 -0.96
N LEU A 87 -15.59 -11.03 0.21
CA LEU A 87 -16.36 -10.66 1.36
C LEU A 87 -16.76 -9.27 1.06
N THR A 88 -17.57 -9.39 0.39
CA THR A 88 -18.81 -8.82 0.35
C THR A 88 -18.80 -7.63 1.27
N LEU A 89 -18.02 -6.69 0.85
CA LEU A 89 -18.67 -5.41 0.72
C LEU A 89 -19.84 -5.65 -0.23
N THR A 90 -20.61 -6.76 -0.02
CA THR A 90 -21.77 -7.05 -0.83
C THR A 90 -22.84 -6.05 -0.49
N ASP A 91 -23.66 -5.84 -1.45
CA ASP A 91 -25.00 -5.25 -1.32
C ASP A 91 -25.83 -5.78 -0.15
N SER A 92 -25.42 -6.87 0.51
CA SER A 92 -26.01 -7.44 1.72
C SER A 92 -25.48 -6.85 3.03
N GLY A 93 -24.55 -5.87 2.94
CA GLY A 93 -24.31 -4.97 4.02
C GLY A 93 -23.64 -5.49 5.28
N VAL A 94 -22.35 -5.16 5.45
CA VAL A 94 -21.89 -4.77 6.78
C VAL A 94 -22.49 -3.38 7.01
N THR A 95 -23.69 -3.34 7.54
CA THR A 95 -24.28 -2.10 8.02
C THR A 95 -23.68 -1.83 9.39
N TYR A 96 -22.80 -0.85 9.47
CA TYR A 96 -22.49 -0.26 10.76
C TYR A 96 -23.75 0.44 11.27
N THR A 97 -24.04 0.23 12.52
CA THR A 97 -25.14 0.93 13.18
C THR A 97 -24.74 2.37 13.47
N ASP A 98 -25.72 3.24 13.72
CA ASP A 98 -25.44 4.63 14.11
C ASP A 98 -24.53 4.76 15.35
N ALA A 99 -24.42 3.69 16.15
CA ALA A 99 -23.51 3.61 17.29
C ALA A 99 -22.03 3.65 16.89
N ASP A 100 -21.70 3.29 15.65
CA ASP A 100 -20.32 3.20 15.15
C ASP A 100 -19.81 4.51 14.55
N THR A 101 -20.62 5.56 14.58
CA THR A 101 -20.26 6.86 13.98
C THR A 101 -19.03 7.51 14.62
N SER A 102 -18.73 7.20 15.88
CA SER A 102 -17.54 7.68 16.58
C SER A 102 -16.24 7.14 15.98
N ASN A 103 -16.31 5.99 15.30
CA ASN A 103 -15.16 5.31 14.72
C ASN A 103 -14.83 5.76 13.28
N GLY A 104 -15.70 6.57 12.68
CA GLY A 104 -15.56 7.00 11.29
C GLY A 104 -16.06 6.00 10.25
N ILE A 105 -16.51 4.81 10.66
CA ILE A 105 -17.09 3.79 9.77
C ILE A 105 -18.61 3.81 9.95
N THR A 106 -19.26 4.60 9.11
CA THR A 106 -20.72 4.69 9.06
C THR A 106 -21.28 3.85 7.93
N ALA A 107 -22.61 3.71 7.87
CA ALA A 107 -23.28 3.07 6.74
C ALA A 107 -22.94 3.78 5.41
N ASP A 108 -22.82 5.10 5.42
CA ASP A 108 -22.47 5.88 4.22
C ASP A 108 -21.01 5.63 3.81
N VAL A 109 -20.08 5.58 4.75
CA VAL A 109 -18.67 5.24 4.47
C VAL A 109 -18.55 3.81 3.94
N SER A 110 -19.32 2.86 4.46
CA SER A 110 -19.36 1.48 3.94
C SER A 110 -19.81 1.45 2.48
N LYS A 111 -20.83 2.23 2.12
CA LYS A 111 -21.27 2.38 0.72
C LYS A 111 -20.21 3.01 -0.17
N GLU A 112 -19.48 4.02 0.34
CA GLU A 112 -18.35 4.62 -0.37
C GLU A 112 -17.24 3.59 -0.64
N ILE A 113 -16.93 2.73 0.32
CA ILE A 113 -15.93 1.66 0.14
C ILE A 113 -16.38 0.66 -0.93
N VAL A 114 -17.65 0.26 -0.94
CA VAL A 114 -18.20 -0.60 -2.00
C VAL A 114 -18.05 0.08 -3.36
N ALA A 115 -18.39 1.36 -3.46
CA ALA A 115 -18.23 2.13 -4.69
C ALA A 115 -16.76 2.25 -5.11
N GLN A 116 -15.85 2.43 -4.14
CA GLN A 116 -14.41 2.44 -4.39
C GLN A 116 -13.94 1.14 -5.05
N ILE A 117 -14.28 -0.01 -4.48
CA ILE A 117 -13.84 -1.32 -5.02
C ILE A 117 -14.39 -1.53 -6.43
N LYS A 118 -15.64 -1.17 -6.69
CA LYS A 118 -16.21 -1.22 -8.04
C LYS A 118 -15.44 -0.32 -9.01
N ALA A 119 -15.09 0.90 -8.60
CA ALA A 119 -14.32 1.83 -9.42
C ALA A 119 -12.90 1.35 -9.67
N GLU A 120 -12.23 0.78 -8.66
CA GLU A 120 -10.91 0.18 -8.80
C GLU A 120 -10.92 -0.94 -9.85
N LYS A 121 -11.87 -1.87 -9.77
CA LYS A 121 -12.03 -2.96 -10.75
C LYS A 121 -12.30 -2.44 -12.14
N ALA A 122 -13.16 -1.44 -12.28
CA ALA A 122 -13.46 -0.83 -13.58
C ALA A 122 -12.20 -0.18 -14.20
N SER A 123 -11.44 0.56 -13.41
CA SER A 123 -10.18 1.17 -13.84
C SER A 123 -9.16 0.11 -14.28
N VAL A 124 -8.97 -0.94 -13.52
CA VAL A 124 -8.06 -2.03 -13.87
C VAL A 124 -8.51 -2.72 -15.16
N THR A 125 -9.81 -2.95 -15.33
CA THR A 125 -10.35 -3.54 -16.56
C THR A 125 -10.04 -2.69 -17.80
N GLU A 126 -10.12 -1.39 -17.66
CA GLU A 126 -9.90 -0.46 -18.78
C GLU A 126 -8.41 -0.21 -19.05
N HIS A 127 -7.61 -0.04 -18.00
CA HIS A 127 -6.23 0.45 -18.11
C HIS A 127 -5.15 -0.63 -17.88
N GLY A 128 -5.53 -1.81 -17.39
CA GLY A 128 -4.59 -2.93 -17.21
C GLY A 128 -3.68 -2.83 -15.98
N GLY A 129 -4.07 -2.05 -14.97
CA GLY A 129 -3.31 -1.90 -13.74
C GLY A 129 -3.74 -0.68 -12.93
N PHE A 130 -2.94 -0.37 -11.91
CA PHE A 130 -3.12 0.80 -11.05
C PHE A 130 -1.77 1.29 -10.53
N TYR A 131 -1.75 2.45 -9.92
CA TYR A 131 -0.58 2.98 -9.24
C TYR A 131 -0.70 2.84 -7.73
N ILE A 132 0.39 2.44 -7.07
CA ILE A 132 0.50 2.40 -5.60
C ILE A 132 1.55 3.39 -5.14
N GLY A 133 1.34 4.03 -3.99
CA GLY A 133 2.36 4.88 -3.38
C GLY A 133 3.70 4.14 -3.27
N ARG A 134 4.75 4.75 -3.78
CA ARG A 134 6.10 4.17 -3.73
C ARG A 134 6.59 3.97 -2.31
N TYR A 135 6.12 4.82 -1.41
CA TYR A 135 6.38 4.83 0.02
C TYR A 135 5.08 4.85 0.81
N GLU A 136 5.13 4.48 2.08
CA GLU A 136 4.13 4.91 3.06
C GLU A 136 3.98 6.43 2.97
N VAL A 137 2.78 6.93 3.28
CA VAL A 137 2.57 8.36 3.36
C VAL A 137 3.44 8.92 4.49
N GLY A 138 4.28 9.89 4.15
CA GLY A 138 5.07 10.66 5.09
C GLY A 138 4.47 12.04 5.30
N LYS A 139 5.09 12.83 6.16
CA LYS A 139 4.66 14.22 6.41
C LYS A 139 5.83 15.19 6.44
N ILE A 140 5.57 16.37 5.89
CA ILE A 140 6.40 17.57 6.07
C ILE A 140 5.53 18.60 6.76
N GLY A 141 5.79 18.89 8.04
CA GLY A 141 4.80 19.55 8.88
C GLY A 141 3.53 18.72 8.97
N ASP A 142 2.39 19.26 8.58
CA ASP A 142 1.10 18.54 8.51
C ASP A 142 0.73 18.12 7.07
N THR A 143 1.60 18.37 6.10
CA THR A 143 1.36 18.04 4.71
C THR A 143 1.74 16.60 4.42
N ALA A 144 0.81 15.80 3.91
CA ALA A 144 1.03 14.44 3.47
C ALA A 144 1.86 14.41 2.18
N VAL A 145 2.89 13.57 2.14
CA VAL A 145 3.77 13.40 1.00
C VAL A 145 4.09 11.93 0.75
N ILE A 146 4.43 11.58 -0.48
CA ILE A 146 4.89 10.23 -0.84
C ILE A 146 6.31 10.35 -1.40
N LYS A 147 7.26 10.48 -0.48
CA LYS A 147 8.67 10.76 -0.76
C LYS A 147 9.57 9.95 0.14
N ALA A 148 10.82 9.78 -0.29
CA ALA A 148 11.86 9.18 0.54
C ALA A 148 12.25 10.06 1.73
N ASN A 149 12.72 9.42 2.77
CA ASN A 149 13.32 10.03 3.96
C ASN A 149 12.40 11.04 4.68
N GLN A 150 11.15 10.67 4.81
CA GLN A 150 10.16 11.43 5.57
C GLN A 150 9.68 10.65 6.78
N THR A 151 9.32 11.35 7.84
CA THR A 151 8.63 10.74 8.98
C THR A 151 7.28 10.19 8.50
N PRO A 152 6.95 8.90 8.73
CA PRO A 152 5.63 8.37 8.39
C PRO A 152 4.51 9.16 9.05
N TYR A 153 3.42 9.37 8.30
CA TYR A 153 2.23 10.02 8.80
C TYR A 153 1.42 9.02 9.64
N SER A 154 1.67 9.02 10.93
CA SER A 154 1.10 8.07 11.90
C SER A 154 0.37 8.81 13.03
N GLU A 155 -0.07 8.08 14.04
CA GLU A 155 -0.84 8.60 15.18
C GLU A 155 -2.16 9.24 14.73
N VAL A 156 -2.79 8.63 13.73
CA VAL A 156 -4.09 9.05 13.20
C VAL A 156 -5.08 7.89 13.25
N THR A 157 -6.35 8.23 13.33
CA THR A 157 -7.44 7.25 13.23
C THR A 157 -7.61 6.77 11.79
N TRP A 158 -8.33 5.65 11.60
CA TRP A 158 -8.67 5.16 10.27
C TRP A 158 -9.42 6.21 9.43
N SER A 159 -10.37 6.91 10.04
CA SER A 159 -11.14 7.95 9.36
C SER A 159 -10.25 9.07 8.82
N THR A 160 -9.29 9.53 9.62
CA THR A 160 -8.30 10.52 9.18
C THR A 160 -7.45 10.00 8.03
N ALA A 161 -6.95 8.76 8.13
CA ALA A 161 -6.17 8.11 7.08
C ALA A 161 -6.97 7.96 5.78
N TYR A 162 -8.20 7.50 5.88
CA TYR A 162 -9.13 7.34 4.75
C TYR A 162 -9.38 8.66 4.01
N ASN A 163 -9.71 9.71 4.74
CA ASN A 163 -9.98 11.02 4.16
C ASN A 163 -8.72 11.69 3.60
N LEU A 164 -7.59 11.53 4.26
CA LEU A 164 -6.31 12.05 3.79
C LEU A 164 -5.89 11.41 2.46
N ALA A 165 -5.96 10.10 2.36
CA ALA A 165 -5.59 9.38 1.14
C ALA A 165 -6.47 9.80 -0.06
N LYS A 166 -7.78 10.00 0.15
CA LYS A 166 -8.72 10.45 -0.89
C LYS A 166 -8.39 11.83 -1.46
N LYS A 167 -7.71 12.67 -0.70
CA LYS A 167 -7.40 14.05 -1.09
C LYS A 167 -6.06 14.21 -1.78
N MET A 168 -5.21 13.19 -1.81
CA MET A 168 -3.84 13.35 -2.27
C MET A 168 -3.73 13.60 -3.77
N LYS A 169 -4.52 12.90 -4.59
CA LYS A 169 -4.51 13.08 -6.05
C LYS A 169 -5.91 12.88 -6.67
N ALA A 170 -6.87 13.65 -6.18
CA ALA A 170 -8.16 13.74 -6.83
C ALA A 170 -8.08 14.69 -8.02
N GLY A 171 -8.54 14.26 -9.18
CA GLY A 171 -8.50 15.06 -10.41
C GLY A 171 -9.37 14.50 -11.52
N SER A 172 -9.34 15.13 -12.68
CA SER A 172 -10.14 14.71 -13.82
C SER A 172 -9.68 13.41 -14.49
N THR A 173 -8.42 13.02 -14.28
CA THR A 173 -7.81 11.84 -14.93
C THR A 173 -7.38 10.77 -13.95
N THR A 174 -7.40 11.06 -12.65
CA THR A 174 -7.00 10.13 -11.60
C THR A 174 -7.86 10.31 -10.35
N THR A 175 -8.02 9.20 -9.60
CA THR A 175 -8.67 9.21 -8.30
C THR A 175 -7.76 8.50 -7.30
N SER A 176 -7.52 9.11 -6.15
CA SER A 176 -6.73 8.49 -5.07
C SER A 176 -7.61 7.90 -3.99
N TYR A 177 -7.14 6.81 -3.40
CA TYR A 177 -7.84 6.08 -2.34
C TYR A 177 -6.87 5.63 -1.25
N LEU A 178 -7.41 5.37 -0.06
CA LEU A 178 -6.73 4.50 0.90
C LEU A 178 -6.59 3.12 0.28
N CYS A 179 -5.40 2.53 0.38
CA CYS A 179 -5.11 1.23 -0.24
C CYS A 179 -6.14 0.17 0.21
N SER A 180 -6.81 -0.44 -0.74
CA SER A 180 -7.66 -1.60 -0.48
C SER A 180 -6.83 -2.87 -0.33
N SER A 181 -7.37 -3.91 0.30
CA SER A 181 -6.70 -5.22 0.32
C SER A 181 -6.60 -5.86 -1.07
N TYR A 182 -7.46 -5.48 -2.01
CA TYR A 182 -7.32 -5.85 -3.42
C TYR A 182 -6.03 -5.30 -4.01
N ALA A 183 -5.80 -4.02 -3.85
CA ALA A 183 -4.57 -3.36 -4.33
C ALA A 183 -3.34 -3.87 -3.57
N TRP A 184 -3.44 -4.04 -2.26
CA TRP A 184 -2.36 -4.55 -1.42
C TRP A 184 -1.88 -5.93 -1.87
N ASP A 185 -2.80 -6.89 -1.93
CA ASP A 185 -2.45 -8.28 -2.30
C ASP A 185 -1.99 -8.38 -3.75
N THR A 186 -2.56 -7.58 -4.65
CA THR A 186 -2.12 -7.51 -6.05
C THR A 186 -0.68 -6.97 -6.14
N ALA A 187 -0.33 -5.93 -5.38
CA ALA A 187 1.02 -5.40 -5.31
C ALA A 187 2.02 -6.43 -4.75
N ILE A 188 1.64 -7.19 -3.72
CA ILE A 188 2.48 -8.25 -3.17
C ILE A 188 2.68 -9.37 -4.20
N ASN A 189 1.64 -9.80 -4.91
CA ASN A 189 1.76 -10.76 -6.01
C ASN A 189 2.70 -10.26 -7.12
N PHE A 190 2.60 -8.99 -7.45
CA PHE A 190 3.51 -8.34 -8.42
C PHE A 190 4.97 -8.39 -7.96
N ILE A 191 5.23 -8.05 -6.70
CA ILE A 191 6.57 -8.10 -6.10
C ILE A 191 7.12 -9.52 -6.14
N GLU A 192 6.35 -10.52 -5.71
CA GLU A 192 6.79 -11.92 -5.68
C GLU A 192 7.05 -12.48 -7.08
N LYS A 193 6.25 -12.10 -8.07
CA LYS A 193 6.42 -12.56 -9.45
C LYS A 193 7.62 -11.91 -10.14
N ASN A 194 7.87 -10.63 -9.92
CA ASN A 194 8.79 -9.81 -10.72
C ASN A 194 10.08 -9.38 -9.97
N SER A 195 10.30 -9.89 -8.77
CA SER A 195 11.53 -9.62 -8.01
C SER A 195 12.10 -10.89 -7.39
N THR A 196 13.21 -10.75 -6.67
CA THR A 196 13.82 -11.86 -5.91
C THR A 196 13.06 -12.18 -4.63
N ALA A 197 12.11 -11.34 -4.23
CA ALA A 197 11.34 -11.46 -2.99
C ALA A 197 10.18 -12.48 -3.11
N LYS A 198 10.48 -13.75 -3.40
CA LYS A 198 9.49 -14.79 -3.74
C LYS A 198 8.59 -15.23 -2.58
N LYS A 199 9.00 -14.97 -1.33
CA LYS A 199 8.25 -15.32 -0.10
C LYS A 199 7.91 -14.08 0.73
N TYR A 200 7.88 -12.94 0.10
CA TYR A 200 7.67 -11.65 0.79
C TYR A 200 6.34 -11.60 1.56
N ALA A 201 5.30 -12.22 1.02
CA ALA A 201 3.99 -12.25 1.67
C ALA A 201 3.96 -13.04 2.98
N THR A 202 4.81 -14.07 3.15
CA THR A 202 4.65 -15.09 4.20
C THR A 202 5.80 -15.16 5.19
N THR A 203 6.91 -14.46 4.98
CA THR A 203 8.06 -14.45 5.89
C THR A 203 8.70 -13.08 5.99
N VAL A 204 9.33 -12.80 7.12
CA VAL A 204 10.16 -11.60 7.32
C VAL A 204 11.65 -11.91 7.19
N GLU A 205 12.03 -13.16 7.37
CA GLU A 205 13.43 -13.59 7.35
C GLU A 205 14.04 -13.45 5.95
N GLY A 206 15.22 -12.88 5.90
CA GLY A 206 15.96 -12.68 4.63
C GLY A 206 15.62 -11.38 3.91
N PHE A 207 14.73 -10.56 4.44
CA PHE A 207 14.40 -9.26 3.88
C PHE A 207 14.95 -8.12 4.72
N ASN A 208 15.47 -7.09 4.07
CA ASN A 208 15.92 -5.86 4.73
C ASN A 208 14.73 -4.90 4.92
N GLY A 209 13.87 -5.24 5.88
CA GLY A 209 12.70 -4.46 6.27
C GLY A 209 12.70 -4.15 7.75
N ASN A 210 11.96 -3.13 8.14
CA ASN A 210 11.93 -2.67 9.53
C ASN A 210 10.88 -3.42 10.37
N TRP A 211 11.14 -4.69 10.65
CA TRP A 211 10.42 -5.43 11.70
C TRP A 211 11.22 -5.38 12.99
N TYR A 212 10.55 -5.51 14.11
CA TYR A 212 11.19 -5.45 15.42
C TYR A 212 12.39 -6.40 15.54
N THR A 213 12.22 -7.66 15.11
CA THR A 213 13.24 -8.70 15.22
C THR A 213 14.36 -8.61 14.18
N GLN A 214 14.23 -7.75 13.19
CA GLN A 214 15.18 -7.66 12.08
C GLN A 214 16.11 -6.46 12.22
N GLU A 215 17.38 -6.68 11.89
CA GLU A 215 18.34 -5.62 11.64
C GLU A 215 18.01 -4.92 10.32
N VAL A 216 18.20 -3.62 10.24
CA VAL A 216 18.10 -2.86 8.99
C VAL A 216 19.45 -2.27 8.64
N VAL A 217 19.87 -2.48 7.40
CA VAL A 217 21.12 -1.93 6.86
C VAL A 217 20.81 -0.95 5.71
N ASP A 218 21.66 0.05 5.56
CA ASP A 218 21.59 0.99 4.44
C ASP A 218 22.24 0.43 3.16
N GLY A 219 22.27 1.24 2.09
CA GLY A 219 22.87 0.85 0.81
C GLY A 219 24.40 0.61 0.86
N GLN A 220 25.06 0.98 1.96
CA GLN A 220 26.48 0.75 2.21
C GLN A 220 26.74 -0.39 3.20
N ASN A 221 25.74 -1.17 3.52
CA ASN A 221 25.75 -2.23 4.55
C ASN A 221 26.06 -1.73 5.96
N SER A 222 25.78 -0.48 6.26
CA SER A 222 25.87 0.06 7.62
C SER A 222 24.56 -0.18 8.35
N VAL A 223 24.64 -0.66 9.58
CA VAL A 223 23.48 -0.91 10.44
C VAL A 223 22.85 0.43 10.85
N ILE A 224 21.60 0.63 10.48
CA ILE A 224 20.82 1.82 10.86
C ILE A 224 19.77 1.52 11.93
N LYS A 225 19.47 0.23 12.14
CA LYS A 225 18.64 -0.25 13.24
C LYS A 225 19.06 -1.68 13.61
N GLU A 226 19.40 -1.89 14.86
CA GLU A 226 19.74 -3.21 15.40
C GLU A 226 18.50 -4.11 15.50
N ALA A 227 18.69 -5.43 15.41
CA ALA A 227 17.65 -6.41 15.70
C ALA A 227 17.12 -6.24 17.13
N ASN A 228 15.84 -6.56 17.33
CA ASN A 228 15.14 -6.44 18.62
C ASN A 228 15.15 -5.01 19.19
N THR A 229 15.10 -4.04 18.31
CA THR A 229 15.02 -2.61 18.65
C THR A 229 13.71 -2.05 18.08
N GLU A 230 12.94 -1.41 18.93
CA GLU A 230 11.71 -0.73 18.55
C GLU A 230 12.02 0.69 18.09
N LYS A 231 12.07 0.87 16.78
CA LYS A 231 12.41 2.15 16.17
C LYS A 231 11.71 2.33 14.84
N MET A 232 10.82 3.30 14.75
CA MET A 232 10.27 3.74 13.48
C MET A 232 11.36 4.38 12.62
N LEU A 233 11.47 3.98 11.37
CA LEU A 233 12.38 4.59 10.41
C LEU A 233 11.63 5.57 9.49
N ASN A 234 12.37 6.53 8.95
CA ASN A 234 11.87 7.34 7.86
C ASN A 234 11.60 6.47 6.62
N THR A 235 10.72 6.94 5.74
CA THR A 235 10.36 6.25 4.51
C THR A 235 11.56 5.99 3.61
N GLY A 236 11.62 4.82 2.97
CA GLY A 236 12.60 4.52 1.93
C GLY A 236 14.01 4.22 2.41
N LEU A 237 14.20 3.85 3.67
CA LEU A 237 15.52 3.48 4.22
C LEU A 237 15.80 1.98 4.16
N THR A 238 14.81 1.17 3.81
CA THR A 238 14.92 -0.27 3.65
C THR A 238 15.17 -0.65 2.18
N THR A 239 15.07 -1.93 1.84
CA THR A 239 15.21 -2.38 0.45
C THR A 239 13.85 -2.33 -0.26
N ALA A 240 13.81 -1.69 -1.43
CA ALA A 240 12.63 -1.72 -2.30
C ALA A 240 12.57 -3.01 -3.12
N TYR A 241 11.37 -3.46 -3.42
CA TYR A 241 11.09 -4.51 -4.39
C TYR A 241 10.15 -3.97 -5.45
N CYS A 242 10.48 -4.14 -6.73
CA CYS A 242 9.79 -3.47 -7.83
C CYS A 242 9.63 -1.95 -7.59
N ASN A 243 10.66 -1.32 -7.06
CA ASN A 243 10.69 0.10 -6.70
C ASN A 243 9.68 0.54 -5.62
N ILE A 244 9.02 -0.41 -4.94
CA ILE A 244 8.06 -0.15 -3.85
C ILE A 244 8.75 -0.43 -2.51
N PHE A 245 8.65 0.53 -1.58
CA PHE A 245 9.24 0.44 -0.25
C PHE A 245 8.23 0.07 0.82
N ASP A 246 8.67 -0.69 1.82
CA ASP A 246 8.01 -0.88 3.11
C ASP A 246 6.57 -1.42 3.03
N MET A 247 6.24 -2.26 2.03
CA MET A 247 5.01 -3.04 2.08
C MET A 247 5.05 -4.03 3.26
N GLY A 248 6.23 -4.49 3.62
CA GLY A 248 6.48 -5.26 4.83
C GLY A 248 7.32 -4.47 5.82
N GLY A 249 6.88 -4.43 7.08
CA GLY A 249 7.58 -3.73 8.16
C GLY A 249 7.34 -2.22 8.18
N ASN A 250 8.02 -1.55 9.09
CA ASN A 250 7.92 -0.16 9.47
C ASN A 250 6.55 0.16 10.07
N GLU A 251 5.57 0.57 9.28
CA GLU A 251 4.22 0.86 9.74
C GLU A 251 3.23 -0.21 9.29
N LEU A 252 2.39 -0.69 10.23
CA LEU A 252 1.14 -1.33 9.85
C LEU A 252 0.29 -0.34 9.08
N GLU A 253 -0.20 -0.72 7.91
CA GLU A 253 -0.93 0.20 7.05
C GLU A 253 -2.42 -0.11 7.07
N TYR A 254 -3.22 0.90 7.38
CA TYR A 254 -4.67 0.82 7.30
C TYR A 254 -5.13 0.49 5.88
N THR A 255 -6.17 -0.32 5.78
CA THR A 255 -6.84 -0.60 4.52
C THR A 255 -8.34 -0.35 4.61
N THR A 256 -9.03 -0.50 3.49
CA THR A 256 -10.49 -0.47 3.44
C THR A 256 -11.13 -1.84 3.71
N GLU A 257 -10.33 -2.88 3.98
CA GLU A 257 -10.87 -4.20 4.31
C GLU A 257 -11.46 -4.20 5.70
N ILE A 258 -12.70 -4.69 5.79
CA ILE A 258 -13.45 -4.81 7.04
C ILE A 258 -13.67 -6.30 7.31
N ASN A 259 -13.45 -6.72 8.54
CA ASN A 259 -13.76 -8.08 8.96
C ASN A 259 -15.25 -8.20 9.31
N PRO A 260 -16.05 -8.93 8.54
CA PRO A 260 -17.49 -8.99 8.75
C PRO A 260 -17.91 -9.78 10.01
N GLY A 261 -16.99 -10.57 10.57
CA GLY A 261 -17.26 -11.35 11.79
C GLY A 261 -17.10 -10.57 13.08
N ILE A 262 -16.48 -9.39 13.02
CA ILE A 262 -16.18 -8.54 14.18
C ILE A 262 -16.62 -7.13 13.82
N LEU A 263 -17.68 -6.66 14.48
CA LEU A 263 -18.15 -5.29 14.31
C LEU A 263 -17.00 -4.31 14.60
N GLU A 264 -16.87 -3.30 13.75
CA GLU A 264 -15.87 -2.24 13.90
C GLU A 264 -14.41 -2.67 13.68
N SER A 265 -14.18 -3.85 13.15
CA SER A 265 -12.82 -4.31 12.85
C SER A 265 -12.39 -3.90 11.45
N ILE A 266 -11.21 -3.28 11.38
CA ILE A 266 -10.51 -2.92 10.14
C ILE A 266 -9.27 -3.76 10.04
N ILE A 267 -8.89 -4.14 8.82
CA ILE A 267 -7.67 -4.89 8.57
C ILE A 267 -6.53 -3.93 8.27
N ALA A 268 -5.47 -4.00 9.08
CA ALA A 268 -4.16 -3.38 8.80
C ALA A 268 -3.22 -4.43 8.21
N ARG A 269 -2.29 -3.98 7.37
CA ARG A 269 -1.42 -4.87 6.60
C ARG A 269 0.06 -4.54 6.79
N GLY A 270 0.91 -5.57 6.61
CA GLY A 270 2.34 -5.40 6.34
C GLY A 270 3.27 -5.56 7.54
N GLY A 271 2.77 -5.70 8.74
CA GLY A 271 3.63 -5.78 9.93
C GLY A 271 4.24 -4.42 10.33
N THR A 272 5.09 -4.43 11.35
CA THR A 272 5.56 -3.19 11.97
C THR A 272 6.90 -3.34 12.66
N TYR A 273 7.55 -2.21 12.95
CA TYR A 273 8.72 -2.12 13.81
C TYR A 273 8.41 -2.40 15.31
N HIS A 274 7.14 -2.39 15.70
CA HIS A 274 6.72 -2.47 17.09
C HIS A 274 6.85 -3.90 17.66
N LYS A 275 7.32 -4.01 18.90
CA LYS A 275 7.61 -5.30 19.55
C LYS A 275 6.37 -6.19 19.76
N ASP A 276 5.18 -5.60 19.93
CA ASP A 276 3.96 -6.36 20.20
C ASP A 276 3.42 -7.08 18.95
N PHE A 277 3.86 -6.65 17.77
CA PHE A 277 3.44 -7.21 16.48
C PHE A 277 4.65 -7.50 15.60
N ASN A 278 5.72 -7.99 16.23
CA ASN A 278 6.92 -8.41 15.53
C ASN A 278 6.62 -9.60 14.60
N ASP A 279 7.48 -9.80 13.62
CA ASP A 279 7.42 -10.92 12.66
C ASP A 279 6.14 -11.07 11.85
N LEU A 280 5.31 -10.02 11.72
CA LEU A 280 4.18 -10.04 10.81
C LEU A 280 4.64 -9.69 9.39
N PRO A 281 4.61 -10.64 8.43
CA PRO A 281 5.08 -10.39 7.07
C PRO A 281 4.11 -9.52 6.25
N ALA A 282 4.51 -9.16 5.05
CA ALA A 282 3.76 -8.26 4.18
C ALA A 282 2.33 -8.75 3.85
N GLY A 283 2.10 -10.06 3.82
CA GLY A 283 0.77 -10.64 3.58
C GLY A 283 -0.13 -10.74 4.80
N GLN A 284 0.38 -10.44 5.99
CA GLN A 284 -0.39 -10.52 7.24
C GLN A 284 -1.59 -9.59 7.22
N ARG A 285 -2.67 -10.07 7.81
CA ARG A 285 -3.86 -9.29 8.13
C ARG A 285 -3.99 -9.17 9.65
N LEU A 286 -4.03 -7.95 10.15
CA LEU A 286 -4.21 -7.68 11.57
C LEU A 286 -5.52 -6.95 11.78
N ASP A 287 -6.40 -7.52 12.62
CA ASP A 287 -7.60 -6.83 13.09
C ASP A 287 -7.23 -5.66 14.00
N THR A 288 -7.78 -4.50 13.69
CA THR A 288 -7.64 -3.30 14.52
C THR A 288 -8.96 -2.55 14.59
N THR A 289 -9.06 -1.60 15.50
CA THR A 289 -10.25 -0.76 15.66
C THR A 289 -10.08 0.58 14.94
N PRO A 290 -11.14 1.13 14.33
CA PRO A 290 -11.05 2.37 13.56
C PRO A 290 -10.64 3.60 14.36
N ASP A 291 -10.91 3.62 15.66
CA ASP A 291 -10.59 4.72 16.57
C ASP A 291 -9.19 4.67 17.17
N LEU A 292 -8.46 3.59 16.93
CA LEU A 292 -7.07 3.48 17.39
C LEU A 292 -6.18 4.48 16.63
N SER A 293 -5.40 5.24 17.38
CA SER A 293 -4.37 6.10 16.81
C SER A 293 -3.04 5.81 17.52
N ALA A 294 -2.20 5.03 16.88
CA ALA A 294 -0.90 4.67 17.43
C ALA A 294 0.20 4.94 16.42
N GLN A 295 1.43 5.12 16.93
CA GLN A 295 2.58 5.45 16.09
C GLN A 295 2.91 4.36 15.07
N MET A 296 2.56 3.10 15.35
CA MET A 296 2.84 1.96 14.48
C MET A 296 1.87 1.82 13.30
N PHE A 297 0.80 2.60 13.21
CA PHE A 297 -0.16 2.56 12.11
C PHE A 297 0.07 3.72 11.15
N GLY A 298 0.20 3.39 9.88
CA GLY A 298 0.45 4.31 8.80
C GLY A 298 -0.56 4.19 7.66
N ILE A 299 -0.23 4.81 6.54
CA ILE A 299 -1.12 5.03 5.40
C ILE A 299 -0.38 4.71 4.11
N ARG A 300 -1.04 4.02 3.19
CA ARG A 300 -0.58 3.92 1.80
C ARG A 300 -1.69 4.36 0.85
N THR A 301 -1.33 5.20 -0.08
CA THR A 301 -2.25 5.74 -1.08
C THR A 301 -2.16 4.94 -2.36
N THR A 302 -3.28 4.67 -3.00
CA THR A 302 -3.37 4.16 -4.36
C THR A 302 -3.93 5.21 -5.29
N LEU A 303 -3.64 5.10 -6.58
CA LEU A 303 -4.06 6.03 -7.62
C LEU A 303 -4.59 5.21 -8.80
N PHE A 304 -5.83 5.48 -9.16
CA PHE A 304 -6.51 4.81 -10.27
C PHE A 304 -6.78 5.80 -11.40
N LEU A 305 -6.65 5.33 -12.63
CA LEU A 305 -6.98 6.11 -13.83
C LEU A 305 -8.50 6.17 -14.01
N ASN A 306 -9.02 7.34 -14.45
CA ASN A 306 -10.44 7.56 -14.68
C ASN A 306 -10.81 7.34 -16.15
#